data_362891eaf1f674e534f8a6ecc24bc657
#
_entry.id   362891eaf1f674e534f8a6ecc24bc657
#
_cell.length_a   1.000
_cell.length_b   1.000
_cell.length_c   1.000
_cell.angle_alpha   90.00
_cell.angle_beta   90.00
_cell.angle_gamma   90.00
#
_symmetry.space_group_name_H-M   'P 1'
#
loop_
_entity.id
_entity.type
_entity.pdbx_description
1 polymer ?
#
loop_
_entity_poly.entity_id
_entity_poly.type
_entity_poly.pdbx_seq_one_letter_code
_entity_poly.pdbx_strand_id
1 'polypeptide(L)'
;MKIKIYQDFNEELKSHWKRLEEESYLTPFQSYSWLLNWYKTTGFPLHNIDLLIVCLFNKSSVDSILPLGVKTVGKIKRLEWLGGLHSDYMMPVVRKESEFIFNNFESTWLKILSLLPPFDVLHLTKQVPRLGDRENPFVNLGKSTFMMNSYQAIFDGGWEEYKQKKIRKNVLADSKRQRKRLSKLGKLEFIISNNKEDRKKFTEEMFLQKRRGYQEMGVLDVLQVQEHQNLYINIPTDLGYTGKIHCSVLLLGKKVIASHWGILSKNTFYYLMPAYERGEWSKYSPGKLLLENLMICAR
;
A
#
# COMPACT_ATOMS: atom_id res chain seq x y z
N MET A 1 27.58 -8.85 13.67
CA MET A 1 26.56 -8.84 12.59
C MET A 1 26.78 -10.01 11.67
N LYS A 2 25.74 -10.81 11.41
CA LYS A 2 25.70 -11.85 10.36
C LYS A 2 24.70 -11.40 9.29
N ILE A 3 25.04 -11.63 8.02
CA ILE A 3 24.17 -11.30 6.87
C ILE A 3 23.77 -12.61 6.19
N LYS A 4 22.49 -12.76 5.89
CA LYS A 4 21.97 -13.88 5.08
C LYS A 4 21.08 -13.30 3.98
N ILE A 5 21.27 -13.78 2.76
CA ILE A 5 20.47 -13.37 1.59
C ILE A 5 19.57 -14.55 1.19
N TYR A 6 18.27 -14.28 1.10
CA TYR A 6 17.29 -15.25 0.65
C TYR A 6 16.89 -14.92 -0.79
N GLN A 7 16.82 -15.97 -1.60
CA GLN A 7 16.40 -15.90 -3.00
C GLN A 7 14.99 -16.48 -3.23
N ASP A 8 14.30 -16.82 -2.15
CA ASP A 8 12.94 -17.31 -2.13
C ASP A 8 12.18 -16.88 -0.87
N PHE A 9 10.86 -16.96 -0.93
CA PHE A 9 9.98 -16.78 0.22
C PHE A 9 9.73 -18.15 0.88
N ASN A 10 10.65 -18.59 1.74
CA ASN A 10 10.55 -19.86 2.47
C ASN A 10 10.05 -19.69 3.92
N GLU A 11 9.79 -20.79 4.62
CA GLU A 11 9.24 -20.77 5.98
C GLU A 11 10.22 -20.21 7.02
N GLU A 12 11.55 -20.37 6.83
CA GLU A 12 12.55 -19.77 7.70
C GLU A 12 12.47 -18.22 7.62
N LEU A 13 12.51 -17.68 6.39
CA LEU A 13 12.36 -16.25 6.15
C LEU A 13 11.03 -15.72 6.70
N LYS A 14 9.93 -16.44 6.49
CA LYS A 14 8.60 -16.08 7.00
C LYS A 14 8.59 -15.97 8.51
N SER A 15 9.17 -16.94 9.22
CA SER A 15 9.25 -16.91 10.67
C SER A 15 10.02 -15.69 11.18
N HIS A 16 11.18 -15.40 10.58
CA HIS A 16 11.97 -14.22 10.91
C HIS A 16 11.24 -12.92 10.64
N TRP A 17 10.60 -12.83 9.46
CA TRP A 17 9.90 -11.62 9.03
C TRP A 17 8.70 -11.30 9.90
N LYS A 18 7.85 -12.30 10.15
CA LYS A 18 6.65 -12.15 10.98
C LYS A 18 6.98 -11.68 12.40
N ARG A 19 8.04 -12.25 13.00
CA ARG A 19 8.51 -11.80 14.31
C ARG A 19 9.01 -10.35 14.27
N LEU A 20 9.75 -9.98 13.23
CA LEU A 20 10.29 -8.62 13.10
C LEU A 20 9.20 -7.58 12.84
N GLU A 21 8.09 -7.94 12.15
CA GLU A 21 6.94 -7.05 11.93
C GLU A 21 6.39 -6.46 13.24
N GLU A 22 6.40 -7.22 14.33
CA GLU A 22 5.88 -6.79 15.63
C GLU A 22 6.77 -5.76 16.34
N GLU A 23 8.07 -5.81 16.06
CA GLU A 23 9.11 -5.02 16.73
C GLU A 23 9.65 -3.86 15.87
N SER A 24 9.04 -3.62 14.69
CA SER A 24 9.57 -2.71 13.68
C SER A 24 8.65 -1.54 13.36
N TYR A 25 9.26 -0.50 12.77
CA TYR A 25 8.53 0.52 12.02
C TYR A 25 8.30 0.01 10.59
N LEU A 26 7.06 -0.18 10.20
CA LEU A 26 6.70 -0.58 8.85
C LEU A 26 5.30 -0.12 8.50
N THR A 27 5.04 -0.03 7.20
CA THR A 27 3.69 0.08 6.64
C THR A 27 3.21 -1.29 6.17
N PRO A 28 1.94 -1.50 5.84
CA PRO A 28 1.45 -2.78 5.30
C PRO A 28 2.21 -3.27 4.06
N PHE A 29 2.81 -2.34 3.30
CA PHE A 29 3.53 -2.63 2.06
C PHE A 29 4.87 -3.37 2.26
N GLN A 30 5.42 -3.38 3.48
CA GLN A 30 6.62 -4.16 3.84
C GLN A 30 6.27 -5.47 4.53
N SER A 31 4.98 -5.82 4.66
CA SER A 31 4.62 -7.10 5.27
C SER A 31 5.05 -8.27 4.39
N TYR A 32 5.40 -9.38 5.03
CA TYR A 32 5.67 -10.64 4.34
C TYR A 32 4.52 -11.03 3.41
N SER A 33 3.29 -10.94 3.91
CA SER A 33 2.08 -11.32 3.16
C SER A 33 1.88 -10.44 1.92
N TRP A 34 2.10 -9.13 2.03
CA TRP A 34 2.02 -8.21 0.90
C TRP A 34 3.06 -8.52 -0.16
N LEU A 35 4.33 -8.59 0.23
CA LEU A 35 5.44 -8.75 -0.72
C LEU A 35 5.47 -10.16 -1.35
N LEU A 36 5.11 -11.20 -0.60
CA LEU A 36 4.93 -12.54 -1.17
C LEU A 36 3.83 -12.58 -2.21
N ASN A 37 2.65 -11.98 -1.91
CA ASN A 37 1.55 -11.92 -2.86
C ASN A 37 1.94 -11.10 -4.10
N TRP A 38 2.56 -9.92 -3.89
CA TRP A 38 3.07 -9.09 -4.99
C TRP A 38 4.08 -9.85 -5.86
N TYR A 39 5.03 -10.55 -5.26
CA TYR A 39 6.02 -11.33 -6.00
C TYR A 39 5.37 -12.42 -6.86
N LYS A 40 4.43 -13.18 -6.28
CA LYS A 40 3.74 -14.27 -6.98
C LYS A 40 2.81 -13.78 -8.11
N THR A 41 2.22 -12.61 -7.97
CA THR A 41 1.21 -12.11 -8.91
C THR A 41 1.78 -11.15 -9.96
N THR A 42 2.78 -10.36 -9.63
CA THR A 42 3.32 -9.31 -10.50
C THR A 42 4.84 -9.32 -10.60
N GLY A 43 5.53 -9.46 -9.49
CA GLY A 43 7.00 -9.34 -9.45
C GLY A 43 7.71 -10.37 -10.32
N PHE A 44 7.40 -11.64 -10.15
CA PHE A 44 7.96 -12.73 -10.97
C PHE A 44 7.28 -12.84 -12.33
N PRO A 45 5.93 -12.93 -12.45
CA PRO A 45 5.27 -13.15 -13.74
C PRO A 45 5.50 -12.05 -14.79
N LEU A 46 5.48 -10.77 -14.35
CA LEU A 46 5.61 -9.64 -15.29
C LEU A 46 7.04 -9.12 -15.43
N HIS A 47 7.88 -9.32 -14.43
CA HIS A 47 9.15 -8.62 -14.36
C HIS A 47 10.34 -9.54 -14.16
N ASN A 48 10.13 -10.84 -13.93
CA ASN A 48 11.17 -11.84 -13.67
C ASN A 48 12.22 -11.33 -12.69
N ILE A 49 11.75 -10.82 -11.53
CA ILE A 49 12.63 -10.23 -10.52
C ILE A 49 13.37 -11.34 -9.79
N ASP A 50 14.69 -11.26 -9.77
CA ASP A 50 15.56 -12.07 -8.94
C ASP A 50 15.52 -11.56 -7.49
N LEU A 51 15.06 -12.39 -6.55
CA LEU A 51 14.95 -12.00 -5.15
C LEU A 51 16.33 -11.92 -4.49
N LEU A 52 16.56 -10.84 -3.75
CA LEU A 52 17.74 -10.60 -2.93
C LEU A 52 17.31 -10.04 -1.56
N ILE A 53 16.56 -10.85 -0.82
CA ILE A 53 16.04 -10.41 0.49
C ILE A 53 17.15 -10.53 1.51
N VAL A 54 17.69 -9.39 1.95
CA VAL A 54 18.82 -9.33 2.87
C VAL A 54 18.32 -9.28 4.31
N CYS A 55 18.69 -10.27 5.11
CA CYS A 55 18.45 -10.30 6.55
C CYS A 55 19.73 -10.03 7.33
N LEU A 56 19.68 -9.02 8.20
CA LEU A 56 20.74 -8.70 9.15
C LEU A 56 20.43 -9.32 10.50
N PHE A 57 21.38 -10.02 11.09
CA PHE A 57 21.22 -10.68 12.37
C PHE A 57 22.15 -10.05 13.43
N ASN A 58 21.55 -9.74 14.58
CA ASN A 58 22.28 -9.47 15.81
C ASN A 58 22.22 -10.74 16.67
N LYS A 59 23.37 -11.44 16.82
CA LYS A 59 23.44 -12.80 17.39
C LYS A 59 22.48 -13.74 16.61
N SER A 60 21.45 -14.27 17.27
CA SER A 60 20.45 -15.16 16.68
C SER A 60 19.14 -14.46 16.26
N SER A 61 19.00 -13.19 16.57
CA SER A 61 17.78 -12.42 16.31
C SER A 61 17.89 -11.60 15.03
N VAL A 62 16.84 -11.54 14.23
CA VAL A 62 16.79 -10.66 13.06
C VAL A 62 16.66 -9.22 13.54
N ASP A 63 17.53 -8.36 13.05
CA ASP A 63 17.58 -6.93 13.32
C ASP A 63 16.90 -6.12 12.23
N SER A 64 17.16 -6.49 10.98
CA SER A 64 16.60 -5.79 9.84
C SER A 64 16.41 -6.72 8.64
N ILE A 65 15.40 -6.45 7.84
CA ILE A 65 15.15 -7.12 6.55
C ILE A 65 15.07 -6.05 5.47
N LEU A 66 15.90 -6.18 4.43
CA LEU A 66 15.87 -5.35 3.24
C LEU A 66 15.23 -6.15 2.11
N PRO A 67 13.98 -5.88 1.76
CA PRO A 67 13.26 -6.58 0.69
C PRO A 67 13.72 -6.06 -0.67
N LEU A 68 14.88 -6.51 -1.12
CA LEU A 68 15.50 -6.12 -2.38
C LEU A 68 15.30 -7.19 -3.46
N GLY A 69 15.43 -6.77 -4.70
CA GLY A 69 15.47 -7.65 -5.86
C GLY A 69 16.17 -6.98 -7.02
N VAL A 70 16.67 -7.77 -7.97
CA VAL A 70 17.23 -7.28 -9.21
C VAL A 70 16.22 -7.47 -10.33
N LYS A 71 15.92 -6.38 -11.03
CA LYS A 71 15.11 -6.35 -12.24
C LYS A 71 15.96 -5.95 -13.43
N THR A 72 15.91 -6.76 -14.50
CA THR A 72 16.56 -6.42 -15.76
C THR A 72 15.62 -5.61 -16.65
N VAL A 73 16.06 -4.42 -17.08
CA VAL A 73 15.34 -3.54 -17.98
C VAL A 73 16.21 -3.27 -19.20
N GLY A 74 15.89 -3.91 -20.31
CA GLY A 74 16.80 -3.96 -21.46
C GLY A 74 18.09 -4.70 -21.09
N LYS A 75 19.22 -3.97 -21.11
CA LYS A 75 20.53 -4.52 -20.72
C LYS A 75 20.97 -4.11 -19.29
N ILE A 76 20.15 -3.32 -18.58
CA ILE A 76 20.50 -2.72 -17.30
C ILE A 76 19.90 -3.53 -16.17
N LYS A 77 20.71 -3.97 -15.22
CA LYS A 77 20.31 -4.61 -13.98
C LYS A 77 20.12 -3.55 -12.89
N ARG A 78 18.88 -3.42 -12.41
CA ARG A 78 18.54 -2.47 -11.34
C ARG A 78 18.28 -3.20 -10.04
N LEU A 79 19.02 -2.83 -8.99
CA LEU A 79 18.69 -3.22 -7.62
C LEU A 79 17.60 -2.28 -7.10
N GLU A 80 16.45 -2.83 -6.72
CA GLU A 80 15.29 -2.05 -6.28
C GLU A 80 14.57 -2.70 -5.11
N TRP A 81 13.75 -1.91 -4.40
CA TRP A 81 12.83 -2.47 -3.41
C TRP A 81 11.76 -3.32 -4.09
N LEU A 82 11.37 -4.42 -3.44
CA LEU A 82 10.20 -5.20 -3.83
C LEU A 82 8.91 -4.39 -3.58
N GLY A 83 7.86 -4.62 -4.40
CA GLY A 83 6.56 -3.96 -4.26
C GLY A 83 6.13 -3.16 -5.49
N GLY A 84 7.07 -2.67 -6.29
CA GLY A 84 6.82 -2.04 -7.59
C GLY A 84 5.78 -0.92 -7.57
N LEU A 85 4.87 -0.92 -8.53
CA LEU A 85 3.82 0.12 -8.68
C LEU A 85 2.77 0.06 -7.56
N HIS A 86 2.59 -1.10 -6.94
CA HIS A 86 1.47 -1.36 -6.02
C HIS A 86 1.78 -1.01 -4.55
N SER A 87 3.03 -0.76 -4.20
CA SER A 87 3.41 -0.27 -2.88
C SER A 87 3.57 1.24 -2.93
N ASP A 88 2.83 1.96 -2.07
CA ASP A 88 2.94 3.43 -2.00
C ASP A 88 4.16 3.88 -1.20
N TYR A 89 4.60 3.05 -0.26
CA TYR A 89 5.81 3.27 0.54
C TYR A 89 6.73 2.07 0.41
N MET A 90 8.02 2.31 0.19
CA MET A 90 9.05 1.29 0.10
C MET A 90 10.20 1.63 1.04
N MET A 91 10.58 0.66 1.88
CA MET A 91 11.61 0.85 2.89
C MET A 91 12.03 -0.51 3.46
N PRO A 92 13.14 -0.60 4.21
CA PRO A 92 13.48 -1.81 4.95
C PRO A 92 12.50 -2.02 6.11
N VAL A 93 12.38 -3.26 6.58
CA VAL A 93 11.80 -3.60 7.88
C VAL A 93 12.92 -3.55 8.89
N VAL A 94 12.86 -2.60 9.82
CA VAL A 94 13.96 -2.32 10.74
C VAL A 94 13.45 -2.33 12.18
N ARG A 95 14.13 -3.10 13.03
CA ARG A 95 13.89 -3.05 14.48
C ARG A 95 14.04 -1.61 14.98
N LYS A 96 13.16 -1.17 15.88
CA LYS A 96 13.15 0.22 16.38
C LYS A 96 14.51 0.69 16.90
N GLU A 97 15.30 -0.23 17.45
CA GLU A 97 16.58 0.04 18.09
C GLU A 97 17.77 -0.57 17.31
N SER A 98 17.63 -0.68 15.98
CA SER A 98 18.70 -1.22 15.14
C SER A 98 19.95 -0.35 15.18
N GLU A 99 21.04 -0.90 15.67
CA GLU A 99 22.34 -0.25 15.59
C GLU A 99 22.95 -0.30 14.18
N PHE A 100 22.64 -1.34 13.42
CA PHE A 100 23.21 -1.54 12.09
C PHE A 100 22.72 -0.51 11.09
N ILE A 101 21.43 -0.17 11.15
CA ILE A 101 20.80 0.76 10.22
C ILE A 101 20.93 2.21 10.72
N PHE A 102 20.79 2.46 12.02
CA PHE A 102 20.77 3.84 12.51
C PHE A 102 22.14 4.38 12.94
N ASN A 103 23.05 3.54 13.42
CA ASN A 103 24.33 4.00 13.96
C ASN A 103 25.54 3.59 13.11
N ASN A 104 25.44 2.49 12.35
CA ASN A 104 26.56 1.93 11.58
C ASN A 104 26.17 1.70 10.10
N PHE A 105 25.35 2.57 9.53
CA PHE A 105 24.75 2.37 8.21
C PHE A 105 25.79 2.20 7.10
N GLU A 106 26.77 3.10 6.97
CA GLU A 106 27.74 3.06 5.86
C GLU A 106 28.51 1.74 5.82
N SER A 107 29.08 1.34 6.97
CA SER A 107 29.84 0.09 7.05
C SER A 107 28.96 -1.15 6.83
N THR A 108 27.70 -1.09 7.30
CA THR A 108 26.71 -2.15 7.07
C THR A 108 26.34 -2.24 5.59
N TRP A 109 26.06 -1.12 4.96
CA TRP A 109 25.69 -1.06 3.54
C TRP A 109 26.82 -1.55 2.63
N LEU A 110 28.07 -1.13 2.87
CA LEU A 110 29.23 -1.64 2.12
C LEU A 110 29.36 -3.16 2.23
N LYS A 111 29.16 -3.73 3.43
CA LYS A 111 29.16 -5.19 3.61
C LYS A 111 28.01 -5.87 2.85
N ILE A 112 26.82 -5.29 2.84
CA ILE A 112 25.71 -5.81 2.05
C ILE A 112 26.08 -5.82 0.57
N LEU A 113 26.55 -4.68 0.04
CA LEU A 113 26.93 -4.55 -1.36
C LEU A 113 28.00 -5.57 -1.79
N SER A 114 28.98 -5.89 -0.93
CA SER A 114 30.01 -6.87 -1.24
C SER A 114 29.50 -8.31 -1.37
N LEU A 115 28.29 -8.58 -0.87
CA LEU A 115 27.64 -9.90 -0.92
C LEU A 115 26.59 -10.03 -2.01
N LEU A 116 26.14 -8.89 -2.59
CA LEU A 116 25.16 -8.90 -3.65
C LEU A 116 25.81 -9.22 -5.02
N PRO A 117 25.05 -9.86 -5.93
CA PRO A 117 25.50 -10.01 -7.31
C PRO A 117 25.64 -8.63 -7.97
N PRO A 118 26.45 -8.53 -9.04
CA PRO A 118 26.65 -7.26 -9.73
C PRO A 118 25.34 -6.72 -10.30
N PHE A 119 25.14 -5.41 -10.13
CA PHE A 119 24.05 -4.63 -10.72
C PHE A 119 24.58 -3.30 -11.25
N ASP A 120 23.86 -2.67 -12.17
CA ASP A 120 24.32 -1.43 -12.83
C ASP A 120 23.80 -0.17 -12.12
N VAL A 121 22.60 -0.24 -11.56
CA VAL A 121 21.92 0.93 -10.96
C VAL A 121 21.21 0.55 -9.66
N LEU A 122 21.42 1.36 -8.63
CA LEU A 122 20.60 1.36 -7.41
C LEU A 122 19.39 2.29 -7.61
N HIS A 123 18.18 1.73 -7.57
CA HIS A 123 16.93 2.45 -7.84
C HIS A 123 15.91 2.26 -6.72
N LEU A 124 16.11 2.97 -5.62
CA LEU A 124 15.28 2.89 -4.43
C LEU A 124 14.21 4.01 -4.45
N THR A 125 13.03 3.71 -4.96
CA THR A 125 11.92 4.66 -5.09
C THR A 125 10.96 4.62 -3.92
N LYS A 126 10.04 5.60 -3.83
CA LYS A 126 8.95 5.71 -2.86
C LYS A 126 9.39 5.56 -1.40
N GLN A 127 10.62 5.97 -1.11
CA GLN A 127 11.14 5.92 0.24
C GLN A 127 10.50 6.98 1.12
N VAL A 128 10.22 6.60 2.37
CA VAL A 128 9.83 7.55 3.40
C VAL A 128 11.07 8.23 3.97
N PRO A 129 11.00 9.53 4.32
CA PRO A 129 12.18 10.25 4.86
C PRO A 129 12.55 9.77 6.27
N ARG A 130 11.61 9.15 6.99
CA ARG A 130 11.81 8.69 8.36
C ARG A 130 11.28 7.27 8.55
N LEU A 131 11.98 6.50 9.39
CA LEU A 131 11.57 5.20 9.93
C LEU A 131 11.17 5.41 11.39
N GLY A 132 9.89 5.64 11.64
CA GLY A 132 9.38 6.12 12.92
C GLY A 132 9.89 7.54 13.22
N ASP A 133 10.62 7.69 14.33
CA ASP A 133 11.26 8.93 14.78
C ASP A 133 12.70 9.12 14.27
N ARG A 134 13.28 8.10 13.61
CA ARG A 134 14.64 8.10 13.07
C ARG A 134 14.66 8.46 11.58
N GLU A 135 15.73 9.11 11.13
CA GLU A 135 15.95 9.35 9.70
C GLU A 135 16.15 8.03 8.94
N ASN A 136 15.65 7.95 7.73
CA ASN A 136 15.88 6.82 6.86
C ASN A 136 17.22 7.01 6.10
N PRO A 137 18.29 6.30 6.43
CA PRO A 137 19.60 6.53 5.84
C PRO A 137 19.65 6.17 4.34
N PHE A 138 18.73 5.34 3.86
CA PHE A 138 18.68 4.95 2.45
C PHE A 138 18.32 6.11 1.51
N VAL A 139 17.68 7.18 1.99
CA VAL A 139 17.36 8.36 1.17
C VAL A 139 18.62 9.17 0.79
N ASN A 140 19.73 8.97 1.50
CA ASN A 140 20.97 9.67 1.30
C ASN A 140 21.99 8.87 0.46
N LEU A 141 21.66 7.67 -0.03
CA LEU A 141 22.56 6.81 -0.81
C LEU A 141 22.90 7.33 -2.22
N GLY A 142 22.29 8.39 -2.67
CA GLY A 142 22.51 8.92 -4.01
C GLY A 142 21.72 10.18 -4.27
N LYS A 143 21.52 10.49 -5.55
CA LYS A 143 20.69 11.64 -5.93
C LYS A 143 19.23 11.35 -5.62
N SER A 144 18.70 12.04 -4.62
CA SER A 144 17.28 11.99 -4.27
C SER A 144 16.48 12.98 -5.11
N THR A 145 15.35 12.54 -5.66
CA THR A 145 14.38 13.42 -6.32
C THR A 145 13.04 13.33 -5.58
N PHE A 146 12.46 14.48 -5.29
CA PHE A 146 11.11 14.53 -4.74
C PHE A 146 10.10 14.10 -5.80
N MET A 147 9.22 13.16 -5.47
CA MET A 147 8.25 12.63 -6.43
C MET A 147 6.79 12.99 -6.11
N MET A 148 6.35 12.79 -4.88
CA MET A 148 4.97 13.00 -4.48
C MET A 148 4.80 13.27 -2.99
N ASN A 149 3.81 14.10 -2.62
CA ASN A 149 3.34 14.21 -1.25
C ASN A 149 2.33 13.11 -0.92
N SER A 150 2.38 12.60 0.30
CA SER A 150 1.27 11.89 0.91
C SER A 150 0.40 12.86 1.73
N TYR A 151 -0.90 12.61 1.75
CA TYR A 151 -1.86 13.39 2.53
C TYR A 151 -2.46 12.51 3.61
N GLN A 152 -2.62 13.07 4.81
CA GLN A 152 -3.27 12.36 5.91
C GLN A 152 -4.30 13.24 6.61
N ALA A 153 -5.35 12.60 7.14
CA ALA A 153 -6.29 13.19 8.06
C ALA A 153 -6.10 12.56 9.44
N ILE A 154 -5.94 13.37 10.47
CA ILE A 154 -5.73 12.92 11.86
C ILE A 154 -7.01 13.18 12.65
N PHE A 155 -7.51 12.14 13.34
CA PHE A 155 -8.76 12.13 14.07
C PHE A 155 -8.50 12.01 15.59
N ASP A 156 -7.98 13.06 16.22
CA ASP A 156 -7.64 13.02 17.66
C ASP A 156 -8.90 13.01 18.54
N GLY A 157 -9.97 13.70 18.13
CA GLY A 157 -11.25 13.78 18.85
C GLY A 157 -12.41 13.06 18.14
N GLY A 158 -12.13 12.18 17.18
CA GLY A 158 -13.14 11.48 16.41
C GLY A 158 -13.77 12.29 15.28
N TRP A 159 -14.71 11.65 14.56
CA TRP A 159 -15.31 12.21 13.34
C TRP A 159 -16.06 13.53 13.54
N GLU A 160 -16.86 13.65 14.61
CA GLU A 160 -17.68 14.85 14.83
C GLU A 160 -16.81 16.09 15.09
N GLU A 161 -15.77 15.94 15.89
CA GLU A 161 -14.82 17.03 16.13
C GLU A 161 -14.02 17.38 14.87
N TYR A 162 -13.51 16.37 14.16
CA TYR A 162 -12.82 16.59 12.88
C TYR A 162 -13.70 17.30 11.87
N LYS A 163 -14.95 16.87 11.73
CA LYS A 163 -15.95 17.46 10.84
C LYS A 163 -16.17 18.95 11.14
N GLN A 164 -16.31 19.29 12.40
CA GLN A 164 -16.54 20.69 12.84
C GLN A 164 -15.30 21.56 12.63
N LYS A 165 -14.10 21.05 12.93
CA LYS A 165 -12.86 21.84 12.93
C LYS A 165 -12.18 21.91 11.57
N LYS A 166 -12.27 20.84 10.76
CA LYS A 166 -11.44 20.65 9.56
C LYS A 166 -12.23 20.68 8.26
N ILE A 167 -13.55 20.41 8.27
CA ILE A 167 -14.34 20.38 7.04
C ILE A 167 -15.15 21.66 6.91
N ARG A 168 -15.02 22.33 5.76
CA ARG A 168 -15.76 23.56 5.47
C ARG A 168 -17.28 23.31 5.47
N LYS A 169 -18.06 24.24 6.02
CA LYS A 169 -19.53 24.14 6.12
C LYS A 169 -20.22 23.92 4.76
N ASN A 170 -19.72 24.56 3.70
CA ASN A 170 -20.26 24.40 2.35
C ASN A 170 -20.05 22.96 1.81
N VAL A 171 -18.95 22.30 2.14
CA VAL A 171 -18.69 20.90 1.77
C VAL A 171 -19.69 19.98 2.44
N LEU A 172 -19.95 20.18 3.74
CA LEU A 172 -20.94 19.40 4.49
C LEU A 172 -22.37 19.63 3.97
N ALA A 173 -22.72 20.90 3.70
CA ALA A 173 -24.03 21.23 3.12
C ALA A 173 -24.23 20.59 1.75
N ASP A 174 -23.19 20.58 0.90
CA ASP A 174 -23.24 19.92 -0.39
C ASP A 174 -23.42 18.40 -0.23
N SER A 175 -22.67 17.74 0.64
CA SER A 175 -22.81 16.30 0.90
C SER A 175 -24.22 15.95 1.36
N LYS A 176 -24.81 16.73 2.27
CA LYS A 176 -26.20 16.56 2.71
C LYS A 176 -27.19 16.74 1.53
N ARG A 177 -26.97 17.72 0.69
CA ARG A 177 -27.78 17.96 -0.52
C ARG A 177 -27.69 16.77 -1.49
N GLN A 178 -26.48 16.26 -1.75
CA GLN A 178 -26.30 15.13 -2.68
C GLN A 178 -26.93 13.85 -2.14
N ARG A 179 -26.79 13.55 -0.84
CA ARG A 179 -27.48 12.40 -0.21
C ARG A 179 -28.99 12.50 -0.37
N LYS A 180 -29.59 13.70 -0.14
CA LYS A 180 -31.01 13.95 -0.32
C LYS A 180 -31.46 13.78 -1.79
N ARG A 181 -30.60 14.17 -2.75
CA ARG A 181 -30.89 13.96 -4.19
C ARG A 181 -30.85 12.48 -4.57
N LEU A 182 -29.84 11.76 -4.11
CA LEU A 182 -29.69 10.32 -4.35
C LEU A 182 -30.83 9.53 -3.69
N SER A 183 -31.26 9.89 -2.48
CA SER A 183 -32.34 9.18 -1.78
C SER A 183 -33.70 9.29 -2.49
N LYS A 184 -33.89 10.25 -3.41
CA LYS A 184 -35.08 10.31 -4.28
C LYS A 184 -35.01 9.33 -5.45
N LEU A 185 -33.82 8.84 -5.79
CA LEU A 185 -33.59 7.90 -6.90
C LEU A 185 -33.58 6.45 -6.41
N GLY A 186 -33.37 6.22 -5.12
CA GLY A 186 -33.34 4.89 -4.53
C GLY A 186 -32.73 4.89 -3.13
N LYS A 187 -32.71 3.71 -2.50
CA LYS A 187 -32.07 3.51 -1.19
C LYS A 187 -30.56 3.64 -1.33
N LEU A 188 -29.96 4.56 -0.58
CA LEU A 188 -28.50 4.78 -0.52
C LEU A 188 -27.94 4.01 0.67
N GLU A 189 -27.01 3.07 0.41
CA GLU A 189 -26.41 2.21 1.44
C GLU A 189 -24.89 2.16 1.30
N PHE A 190 -24.19 2.25 2.43
CA PHE A 190 -22.76 2.00 2.51
C PHE A 190 -22.52 0.60 3.08
N ILE A 191 -21.78 -0.24 2.33
CA ILE A 191 -21.54 -1.64 2.70
C ILE A 191 -20.04 -1.89 2.73
N ILE A 192 -19.58 -2.51 3.81
CA ILE A 192 -18.22 -3.03 3.97
C ILE A 192 -18.27 -4.54 3.73
N SER A 193 -17.33 -5.08 2.96
CA SER A 193 -17.22 -6.51 2.75
C SER A 193 -16.92 -7.23 4.06
N ASN A 194 -17.66 -8.28 4.37
CA ASN A 194 -17.49 -9.09 5.59
C ASN A 194 -17.06 -10.53 5.29
N ASN A 195 -16.99 -10.92 4.01
CA ASN A 195 -16.56 -12.23 3.56
C ASN A 195 -15.71 -12.12 2.27
N LYS A 196 -15.14 -13.25 1.82
CA LYS A 196 -14.25 -13.32 0.66
C LYS A 196 -14.98 -13.03 -0.66
N GLU A 197 -16.24 -13.46 -0.77
CA GLU A 197 -17.06 -13.29 -1.98
C GLU A 197 -17.43 -11.82 -2.18
N ASP A 198 -17.93 -11.15 -1.16
CA ASP A 198 -18.22 -9.72 -1.20
C ASP A 198 -16.95 -8.92 -1.52
N ARG A 199 -15.82 -9.28 -0.88
CA ARG A 199 -14.53 -8.64 -1.14
C ARG A 199 -14.14 -8.75 -2.62
N LYS A 200 -14.24 -9.95 -3.19
CA LYS A 200 -13.94 -10.18 -4.61
C LYS A 200 -14.86 -9.33 -5.49
N LYS A 201 -16.17 -9.40 -5.26
CA LYS A 201 -17.18 -8.64 -6.01
C LYS A 201 -16.93 -7.13 -5.94
N PHE A 202 -16.66 -6.57 -4.76
CA PHE A 202 -16.39 -5.13 -4.60
C PHE A 202 -15.08 -4.71 -5.25
N THR A 203 -14.07 -5.59 -5.26
CA THR A 203 -12.82 -5.36 -5.96
C THR A 203 -13.01 -5.36 -7.48
N GLU A 204 -13.80 -6.28 -8.02
CA GLU A 204 -14.13 -6.33 -9.45
C GLU A 204 -14.91 -5.09 -9.89
N GLU A 205 -15.89 -4.64 -9.10
CA GLU A 205 -16.61 -3.38 -9.35
C GLU A 205 -15.66 -2.17 -9.35
N MET A 206 -14.71 -2.13 -8.42
CA MET A 206 -13.68 -1.09 -8.38
C MET A 206 -12.83 -1.09 -9.66
N PHE A 207 -12.44 -2.26 -10.18
CA PHE A 207 -11.72 -2.35 -11.45
C PHE A 207 -12.54 -1.77 -12.61
N LEU A 208 -13.82 -2.14 -12.70
CA LEU A 208 -14.70 -1.64 -13.76
C LEU A 208 -14.84 -0.11 -13.71
N GLN A 209 -15.03 0.44 -12.51
CA GLN A 209 -15.13 1.89 -12.33
C GLN A 209 -13.81 2.61 -12.61
N LYS A 210 -12.67 2.06 -12.18
CA LYS A 210 -11.33 2.58 -12.49
C LYS A 210 -11.07 2.59 -14.00
N ARG A 211 -11.37 1.48 -14.68
CA ARG A 211 -11.18 1.35 -16.14
C ARG A 211 -11.93 2.42 -16.90
N ARG A 212 -13.22 2.62 -16.59
CA ARG A 212 -14.02 3.70 -17.18
C ARG A 212 -13.38 5.08 -16.93
N GLY A 213 -12.92 5.32 -15.71
CA GLY A 213 -12.25 6.56 -15.36
C GLY A 213 -10.94 6.78 -16.11
N TYR A 214 -10.12 5.75 -16.30
CA TYR A 214 -8.87 5.84 -17.06
C TYR A 214 -9.12 6.10 -18.55
N GLN A 215 -10.13 5.45 -19.13
CA GLN A 215 -10.56 5.70 -20.52
C GLN A 215 -10.99 7.16 -20.74
N GLU A 216 -11.82 7.72 -19.85
CA GLU A 216 -12.25 9.11 -19.93
C GLU A 216 -11.10 10.11 -19.77
N MET A 217 -10.10 9.78 -18.94
CA MET A 217 -8.91 10.64 -18.74
C MET A 217 -7.84 10.46 -19.80
N GLY A 218 -7.96 9.47 -20.67
CA GLY A 218 -6.93 9.15 -21.68
C GLY A 218 -5.61 8.66 -21.07
N VAL A 219 -5.64 8.06 -19.86
CA VAL A 219 -4.44 7.54 -19.19
C VAL A 219 -4.37 6.02 -19.30
N LEU A 220 -3.13 5.51 -19.20
CA LEU A 220 -2.88 4.06 -19.27
C LEU A 220 -3.60 3.33 -18.12
N ASP A 221 -4.40 2.34 -18.50
CA ASP A 221 -5.07 1.44 -17.55
C ASP A 221 -4.18 0.23 -17.25
N VAL A 222 -3.40 0.31 -16.17
CA VAL A 222 -2.56 -0.82 -15.72
C VAL A 222 -3.39 -2.03 -15.26
N LEU A 223 -4.68 -1.83 -14.91
CA LEU A 223 -5.58 -2.90 -14.51
C LEU A 223 -6.15 -3.72 -15.70
N GLN A 224 -5.77 -3.42 -16.94
CA GLN A 224 -6.03 -4.31 -18.08
C GLN A 224 -5.19 -5.59 -17.99
N VAL A 225 -4.05 -5.53 -17.34
CA VAL A 225 -3.15 -6.67 -17.13
C VAL A 225 -3.65 -7.52 -15.98
N GLN A 226 -3.94 -8.80 -16.23
CA GLN A 226 -4.56 -9.71 -15.26
C GLN A 226 -3.72 -9.89 -14.00
N GLU A 227 -2.41 -9.89 -14.12
CA GLU A 227 -1.47 -10.02 -13.02
C GLU A 227 -1.61 -8.87 -12.01
N HIS A 228 -1.88 -7.66 -12.47
CA HIS A 228 -2.16 -6.52 -11.59
C HIS A 228 -3.50 -6.67 -10.86
N GLN A 229 -4.53 -7.21 -11.52
CA GLN A 229 -5.80 -7.52 -10.85
C GLN A 229 -5.63 -8.64 -9.81
N ASN A 230 -4.84 -9.68 -10.15
CA ASN A 230 -4.59 -10.82 -9.28
C ASN A 230 -3.95 -10.41 -7.95
N LEU A 231 -3.14 -9.36 -7.92
CA LEU A 231 -2.58 -8.82 -6.68
C LEU A 231 -3.68 -8.44 -5.68
N TYR A 232 -4.69 -7.70 -6.11
CA TYR A 232 -5.78 -7.22 -5.25
C TYR A 232 -6.78 -8.30 -4.88
N ILE A 233 -7.00 -9.28 -5.77
CA ILE A 233 -7.95 -10.38 -5.56
C ILE A 233 -7.34 -11.46 -4.65
N ASN A 234 -6.08 -11.84 -4.89
CA ASN A 234 -5.46 -13.00 -4.25
C ASN A 234 -4.80 -12.70 -2.90
N ILE A 235 -4.61 -11.42 -2.56
CA ILE A 235 -4.03 -11.05 -1.28
C ILE A 235 -4.88 -11.58 -0.11
N PRO A 236 -4.29 -12.17 0.93
CA PRO A 236 -5.03 -12.56 2.13
C PRO A 236 -5.79 -11.40 2.74
N THR A 237 -7.01 -11.64 3.24
CA THR A 237 -7.79 -10.58 3.93
C THR A 237 -7.08 -10.10 5.18
N ASP A 238 -6.50 -11.02 5.93
CA ASP A 238 -5.71 -10.73 7.13
C ASP A 238 -4.22 -10.75 6.77
N LEU A 239 -3.55 -9.64 6.99
CA LEU A 239 -2.11 -9.46 6.82
C LEU A 239 -1.34 -9.71 8.13
N GLY A 240 -2.01 -10.18 9.17
CA GLY A 240 -1.46 -10.37 10.51
C GLY A 240 -1.25 -9.03 11.22
N TYR A 241 -0.12 -8.90 11.91
CA TYR A 241 0.22 -7.70 12.68
C TYR A 241 0.16 -6.39 11.86
N THR A 242 0.33 -6.48 10.54
CA THR A 242 0.37 -5.32 9.66
C THR A 242 -1.00 -4.81 9.21
N GLY A 243 -2.09 -5.53 9.51
CA GLY A 243 -3.44 -5.06 9.25
C GLY A 243 -4.30 -6.02 8.45
N LYS A 244 -5.39 -5.50 7.90
CA LYS A 244 -6.35 -6.26 7.09
C LYS A 244 -6.85 -5.47 5.88
N ILE A 245 -7.20 -6.18 4.84
CA ILE A 245 -7.80 -5.59 3.64
C ILE A 245 -9.22 -5.11 3.94
N HIS A 246 -9.52 -3.91 3.47
CA HIS A 246 -10.83 -3.28 3.56
C HIS A 246 -11.38 -3.02 2.16
N CYS A 247 -12.55 -3.56 1.86
CA CYS A 247 -13.29 -3.23 0.65
C CYS A 247 -14.68 -2.73 1.02
N SER A 248 -15.13 -1.68 0.36
CA SER A 248 -16.46 -1.11 0.61
C SER A 248 -17.06 -0.50 -0.65
N VAL A 249 -18.37 -0.38 -0.65
CA VAL A 249 -19.14 0.19 -1.75
C VAL A 249 -20.22 1.14 -1.24
N LEU A 250 -20.58 2.10 -2.07
CA LEU A 250 -21.78 2.91 -1.94
C LEU A 250 -22.78 2.44 -2.98
N LEU A 251 -23.90 1.90 -2.53
CA LEU A 251 -24.98 1.39 -3.35
C LEU A 251 -26.12 2.40 -3.45
N LEU A 252 -26.71 2.51 -4.63
CA LEU A 252 -28.01 3.14 -4.85
C LEU A 252 -28.96 2.11 -5.42
N GLY A 253 -29.86 1.60 -4.60
CA GLY A 253 -30.66 0.41 -4.93
C GLY A 253 -29.75 -0.80 -5.19
N LYS A 254 -29.71 -1.30 -6.43
CA LYS A 254 -28.85 -2.42 -6.83
C LYS A 254 -27.53 -1.99 -7.50
N LYS A 255 -27.34 -0.68 -7.75
CA LYS A 255 -26.17 -0.17 -8.49
C LYS A 255 -25.07 0.29 -7.54
N VAL A 256 -23.85 -0.19 -7.75
CA VAL A 256 -22.66 0.34 -7.10
C VAL A 256 -22.27 1.68 -7.76
N ILE A 257 -22.40 2.79 -7.02
CA ILE A 257 -22.07 4.13 -7.53
C ILE A 257 -20.69 4.63 -7.11
N ALA A 258 -20.09 4.02 -6.08
CA ALA A 258 -18.70 4.21 -5.73
C ALA A 258 -18.17 2.97 -5.00
N SER A 259 -16.87 2.72 -5.10
CA SER A 259 -16.18 1.60 -4.48
C SER A 259 -14.82 2.01 -3.95
N HIS A 260 -14.31 1.27 -2.99
CA HIS A 260 -12.99 1.49 -2.42
C HIS A 260 -12.35 0.17 -2.01
N TRP A 261 -11.05 0.08 -2.28
CA TRP A 261 -10.17 -0.95 -1.78
C TRP A 261 -9.01 -0.30 -1.03
N GLY A 262 -8.68 -0.75 0.16
CA GLY A 262 -7.62 -0.20 0.99
C GLY A 262 -7.19 -1.15 2.10
N ILE A 263 -6.41 -0.63 3.04
CA ILE A 263 -5.86 -1.41 4.15
C ILE A 263 -6.14 -0.67 5.48
N LEU A 264 -6.66 -1.40 6.45
CA LEU A 264 -6.76 -0.95 7.84
C LEU A 264 -5.58 -1.55 8.60
N SER A 265 -4.67 -0.71 9.07
CA SER A 265 -3.46 -1.11 9.78
C SER A 265 -3.30 -0.33 11.06
N LYS A 266 -3.37 -1.00 12.20
CA LYS A 266 -3.30 -0.36 13.53
C LYS A 266 -4.28 0.82 13.60
N ASN A 267 -3.77 2.01 13.84
CA ASN A 267 -4.54 3.25 13.91
C ASN A 267 -4.55 4.04 12.58
N THR A 268 -4.22 3.39 11.45
CA THR A 268 -4.13 4.05 10.15
C THR A 268 -5.00 3.34 9.12
N PHE A 269 -5.84 4.11 8.45
CA PHE A 269 -6.60 3.65 7.30
C PHE A 269 -5.91 4.14 6.01
N TYR A 270 -5.41 3.21 5.22
CA TYR A 270 -4.78 3.48 3.93
C TYR A 270 -5.85 3.55 2.84
N TYR A 271 -6.14 4.75 2.37
CA TYR A 271 -7.10 5.03 1.30
C TYR A 271 -6.42 4.89 -0.06
N LEU A 272 -6.44 3.69 -0.65
CA LEU A 272 -5.56 3.34 -1.77
C LEU A 272 -6.24 3.42 -3.14
N MET A 273 -7.34 2.72 -3.33
CA MET A 273 -7.98 2.51 -4.63
C MET A 273 -9.44 2.96 -4.63
N PRO A 274 -9.73 4.27 -4.51
CA PRO A 274 -11.08 4.77 -4.68
C PRO A 274 -11.50 4.72 -6.15
N ALA A 275 -12.77 4.40 -6.40
CA ALA A 275 -13.37 4.48 -7.70
C ALA A 275 -14.85 4.91 -7.58
N TYR A 276 -15.42 5.44 -8.64
CA TYR A 276 -16.80 5.88 -8.66
C TYR A 276 -17.35 5.95 -10.09
N GLU A 277 -18.67 5.85 -10.20
CA GLU A 277 -19.38 6.06 -11.46
C GLU A 277 -19.27 7.51 -11.90
N ARG A 278 -18.97 7.69 -13.18
CA ARG A 278 -18.81 8.99 -13.85
C ARG A 278 -20.06 9.35 -14.69
N GLY A 279 -19.90 10.26 -15.61
CA GLY A 279 -20.99 10.72 -16.47
C GLY A 279 -22.12 11.38 -15.67
N GLU A 280 -23.36 10.89 -15.85
CA GLU A 280 -24.55 11.40 -15.16
C GLU A 280 -24.45 11.33 -13.60
N TRP A 281 -23.59 10.44 -13.06
CA TRP A 281 -23.41 10.26 -11.63
C TRP A 281 -22.48 11.30 -11.00
N SER A 282 -21.61 11.92 -11.78
CA SER A 282 -20.62 12.91 -11.29
C SER A 282 -21.27 14.09 -10.55
N LYS A 283 -22.46 14.52 -10.98
CA LYS A 283 -23.24 15.60 -10.34
C LYS A 283 -23.69 15.30 -8.89
N TYR A 284 -23.58 14.05 -8.45
CA TYR A 284 -23.90 13.62 -7.07
C TYR A 284 -22.66 13.40 -6.21
N SER A 285 -21.47 13.52 -6.78
CA SER A 285 -20.18 13.35 -6.08
C SER A 285 -20.06 12.03 -5.29
N PRO A 286 -20.34 10.86 -5.88
CA PRO A 286 -20.44 9.60 -5.14
C PRO A 286 -19.11 9.21 -4.47
N GLY A 287 -17.95 9.51 -5.07
CA GLY A 287 -16.64 9.28 -4.47
C GLY A 287 -16.42 10.08 -3.18
N LYS A 288 -16.88 11.35 -3.13
CA LYS A 288 -16.84 12.17 -1.91
C LYS A 288 -17.73 11.57 -0.81
N LEU A 289 -18.95 11.14 -1.17
CA LEU A 289 -19.86 10.52 -0.20
C LEU A 289 -19.35 9.20 0.34
N LEU A 290 -18.66 8.41 -0.50
CA LEU A 290 -17.95 7.20 -0.07
C LEU A 290 -16.84 7.54 0.91
N LEU A 291 -15.97 8.52 0.59
CA LEU A 291 -14.89 8.94 1.47
C LEU A 291 -15.40 9.38 2.85
N GLU A 292 -16.49 10.15 2.91
CA GLU A 292 -17.11 10.55 4.19
C GLU A 292 -17.55 9.33 5.03
N ASN A 293 -18.15 8.30 4.41
CA ASN A 293 -18.50 7.07 5.13
C ASN A 293 -17.26 6.34 5.64
N LEU A 294 -16.19 6.27 4.83
CA LEU A 294 -14.93 5.68 5.24
C LEU A 294 -14.29 6.41 6.43
N MET A 295 -14.30 7.74 6.41
CA MET A 295 -13.80 8.55 7.52
C MET A 295 -14.60 8.35 8.82
N ILE A 296 -15.91 8.08 8.73
CA ILE A 296 -16.74 7.74 9.89
C ILE A 296 -16.37 6.35 10.45
N CYS A 297 -16.02 5.41 9.59
CA CYS A 297 -15.66 4.04 10.00
C CYS A 297 -14.21 3.87 10.44
N ALA A 298 -13.32 4.80 10.09
CA ALA A 298 -11.89 4.74 10.40
C ALA A 298 -11.56 5.21 11.85
N ARG A 299 -12.50 4.97 12.79
CA ARG A 299 -12.33 5.27 14.23
C ARG A 299 -11.46 4.27 14.95
#